data_44f291fcd0ad08efefe0e541865ac86b
#
_entry.id   44f291fcd0ad08efefe0e541865ac86b
#
_cell.length_a   1.000
_cell.length_b   1.000
_cell.length_c   1.000
_cell.angle_alpha   90.00
_cell.angle_beta   90.00
_cell.angle_gamma   90.00
#
_symmetry.space_group_name_H-M   'P 1'
#
loop_
_entity.id
_entity.type
_entity.pdbx_description
1 polymer ?
#
loop_
_entity_poly.entity_id
_entity_poly.type
_entity_poly.pdbx_seq_one_letter_code
_entity_poly.pdbx_strand_id
1 'polypeptide(L)'
;EDSVETVVEDRLAGLKPSDLNDVEKQSAVTLAMKVLAIKHRAGRPLSNPEATRNYLRLRLADYQNEVFGSVFLDSRHRILALRELFQGTIDGASIHPRVVVQQALSMNAAALVLFHNHPSGVAEPSHADEAITQRLKNALALVDVRVLDHFVVSAGESVSFAERGLV
;
A
#
# COMPACT_ATOMS: atom_id res chain seq x y z
N GLU A 1 -34.75 -22.36 -20.15
CA GLU A 1 -33.46 -21.70 -20.57
C GLU A 1 -32.40 -22.04 -19.53
N ASP A 2 -31.63 -23.09 -19.82
CA ASP A 2 -30.51 -23.52 -19.00
C ASP A 2 -29.36 -22.52 -19.15
N SER A 3 -29.12 -21.72 -18.11
CA SER A 3 -27.91 -20.92 -18.00
C SER A 3 -26.73 -21.85 -17.78
N VAL A 4 -25.95 -22.07 -18.82
CA VAL A 4 -24.67 -22.76 -18.72
C VAL A 4 -23.73 -21.88 -17.89
N GLU A 5 -23.55 -22.19 -16.61
CA GLU A 5 -22.46 -21.66 -15.79
C GLU A 5 -21.14 -22.08 -16.44
N THR A 6 -20.47 -21.13 -17.05
CA THR A 6 -19.12 -21.34 -17.57
C THR A 6 -18.20 -21.52 -16.39
N VAL A 7 -17.85 -22.77 -16.07
CA VAL A 7 -16.82 -23.06 -15.06
C VAL A 7 -15.50 -22.49 -15.58
N VAL A 8 -15.04 -21.40 -14.99
CA VAL A 8 -13.72 -20.82 -15.29
C VAL A 8 -12.66 -21.71 -14.63
N GLU A 9 -11.92 -22.44 -15.43
CA GLU A 9 -10.82 -23.28 -14.96
C GLU A 9 -9.67 -22.38 -14.47
N ASP A 10 -9.29 -22.52 -13.19
CA ASP A 10 -8.13 -21.84 -12.62
C ASP A 10 -6.85 -22.61 -12.95
N ARG A 11 -6.16 -22.19 -14.01
CA ARG A 11 -4.91 -22.80 -14.49
C ARG A 11 -3.73 -22.67 -13.52
N LEU A 12 -3.85 -21.82 -12.49
CA LEU A 12 -2.82 -21.59 -11.48
C LEU A 12 -3.14 -22.35 -10.19
N ALA A 13 -4.36 -22.90 -10.07
CA ALA A 13 -4.78 -23.66 -8.89
C ALA A 13 -3.88 -24.90 -8.70
N GLY A 14 -3.35 -25.05 -7.49
CA GLY A 14 -2.51 -26.20 -7.13
C GLY A 14 -1.02 -26.05 -7.43
N LEU A 15 -0.58 -25.02 -8.16
CA LEU A 15 0.85 -24.75 -8.33
C LEU A 15 1.47 -24.30 -6.99
N LYS A 16 2.61 -24.90 -6.66
CA LYS A 16 3.42 -24.53 -5.49
C LYS A 16 4.69 -23.81 -5.93
N PRO A 17 5.27 -22.93 -5.12
CA PRO A 17 6.54 -22.27 -5.44
C PRO A 17 7.69 -23.24 -5.73
N SER A 18 7.64 -24.46 -5.15
CA SER A 18 8.60 -25.55 -5.41
C SER A 18 8.53 -26.11 -6.82
N ASP A 19 7.39 -25.97 -7.49
CA ASP A 19 7.15 -26.52 -8.82
C ASP A 19 7.69 -25.62 -9.94
N LEU A 20 8.13 -24.41 -9.56
CA LEU A 20 8.61 -23.36 -10.46
C LEU A 20 10.14 -23.26 -10.40
N ASN A 21 10.78 -23.11 -11.57
CA ASN A 21 12.17 -22.69 -11.64
C ASN A 21 12.30 -21.17 -11.34
N ASP A 22 13.53 -20.66 -11.23
CA ASP A 22 13.74 -19.27 -10.81
C ASP A 22 13.23 -18.22 -11.82
N VAL A 23 13.25 -18.55 -13.12
CA VAL A 23 12.68 -17.68 -14.16
C VAL A 23 11.16 -17.63 -14.06
N GLU A 24 10.53 -18.77 -13.81
CA GLU A 24 9.08 -18.86 -13.61
C GLU A 24 8.62 -18.16 -12.33
N LYS A 25 9.37 -18.28 -11.23
CA LYS A 25 9.11 -17.53 -10.00
C LYS A 25 9.14 -16.03 -10.26
N GLN A 26 10.16 -15.54 -10.95
CA GLN A 26 10.28 -14.12 -11.32
C GLN A 26 9.12 -13.68 -12.23
N SER A 27 8.71 -14.51 -13.17
CA SER A 27 7.58 -14.23 -14.06
C SER A 27 6.26 -14.18 -13.30
N ALA A 28 6.06 -15.08 -12.33
CA ALA A 28 4.87 -15.10 -11.48
C ALA A 28 4.77 -13.82 -10.64
N VAL A 29 5.86 -13.37 -10.01
CA VAL A 29 5.92 -12.11 -9.27
C VAL A 29 5.60 -10.93 -10.20
N THR A 30 6.21 -10.88 -11.38
CA THR A 30 5.97 -9.82 -12.37
C THR A 30 4.51 -9.79 -12.83
N LEU A 31 3.89 -10.94 -13.04
CA LEU A 31 2.48 -11.05 -13.42
C LEU A 31 1.57 -10.59 -12.28
N ALA A 32 1.85 -11.02 -11.05
CA ALA A 32 1.10 -10.59 -9.87
C ALA A 32 1.16 -9.06 -9.71
N MET A 33 2.34 -8.45 -9.87
CA MET A 33 2.51 -7.00 -9.84
C MET A 33 1.69 -6.29 -10.92
N LYS A 34 1.66 -6.80 -12.15
CA LYS A 34 0.85 -6.23 -13.24
C LYS A 34 -0.63 -6.31 -12.94
N VAL A 35 -1.13 -7.46 -12.45
CA VAL A 35 -2.54 -7.65 -12.08
C VAL A 35 -2.93 -6.68 -10.95
N LEU A 36 -2.10 -6.55 -9.92
CA LEU A 36 -2.36 -5.65 -8.80
C LEU A 36 -2.28 -4.18 -9.22
N ALA A 37 -1.33 -3.80 -10.08
CA ALA A 37 -1.23 -2.45 -10.60
C ALA A 37 -2.48 -2.01 -11.38
N ILE A 38 -3.13 -2.94 -12.10
CA ILE A 38 -4.43 -2.65 -12.77
C ILE A 38 -5.51 -2.33 -11.75
N LYS A 39 -5.56 -3.03 -10.61
CA LYS A 39 -6.52 -2.79 -9.54
C LYS A 39 -6.25 -1.47 -8.81
N HIS A 40 -4.99 -1.04 -8.72
CA HIS A 40 -4.56 0.16 -8.01
C HIS A 40 -4.27 1.36 -8.91
N ARG A 41 -4.67 1.29 -10.19
CA ARG A 41 -4.55 2.44 -11.10
C ARG A 41 -5.54 3.55 -10.76
N ALA A 42 -5.22 4.77 -11.16
CA ALA A 42 -6.11 5.93 -10.99
C ALA A 42 -7.54 5.68 -11.51
N GLY A 43 -8.53 6.19 -10.78
CA GLY A 43 -9.95 6.02 -11.06
C GLY A 43 -10.58 4.72 -10.52
N ARG A 44 -9.80 3.75 -10.05
CA ARG A 44 -10.33 2.54 -9.42
C ARG A 44 -10.64 2.77 -7.94
N PRO A 45 -11.75 2.23 -7.41
CA PRO A 45 -12.03 2.31 -5.99
C PRO A 45 -11.04 1.46 -5.19
N LEU A 46 -10.62 1.98 -4.04
CA LEU A 46 -9.85 1.24 -3.04
C LEU A 46 -10.84 0.41 -2.21
N SER A 47 -11.34 -0.68 -2.79
CA SER A 47 -12.42 -1.49 -2.21
C SER A 47 -11.93 -2.71 -1.43
N ASN A 48 -10.64 -3.02 -1.49
CA ASN A 48 -10.07 -4.19 -0.84
C ASN A 48 -8.75 -3.84 -0.13
N PRO A 49 -8.77 -3.61 1.19
CA PRO A 49 -7.58 -3.33 1.98
C PRO A 49 -6.50 -4.41 1.88
N GLU A 50 -6.90 -5.69 1.83
CA GLU A 50 -5.97 -6.80 1.69
C GLU A 50 -5.23 -6.80 0.35
N ALA A 51 -5.93 -6.53 -0.75
CA ALA A 51 -5.28 -6.40 -2.06
C ALA A 51 -4.30 -5.22 -2.11
N THR A 52 -4.63 -4.11 -1.45
CA THR A 52 -3.73 -2.96 -1.31
C THR A 52 -2.49 -3.33 -0.50
N ARG A 53 -2.67 -4.00 0.62
CA ARG A 53 -1.60 -4.51 1.48
C ARG A 53 -0.65 -5.43 0.70
N ASN A 54 -1.20 -6.39 -0.02
CA ASN A 54 -0.43 -7.33 -0.84
C ASN A 54 0.32 -6.60 -1.97
N TYR A 55 -0.30 -5.62 -2.60
CA TYR A 55 0.36 -4.80 -3.61
C TYR A 55 1.54 -4.01 -3.04
N LEU A 56 1.36 -3.36 -1.88
CA LEU A 56 2.42 -2.60 -1.21
C LEU A 56 3.57 -3.52 -0.78
N ARG A 57 3.27 -4.70 -0.22
CA ARG A 57 4.29 -5.68 0.14
C ARG A 57 5.14 -6.09 -1.05
N LEU A 58 4.52 -6.47 -2.16
CA LEU A 58 5.23 -6.86 -3.38
C LEU A 58 6.03 -5.69 -3.98
N ARG A 59 5.45 -4.48 -3.96
CA ARG A 59 6.09 -3.28 -4.52
C ARG A 59 7.34 -2.88 -3.75
N LEU A 60 7.33 -3.02 -2.43
CA LEU A 60 8.38 -2.54 -1.55
C LEU A 60 9.33 -3.64 -1.06
N ALA A 61 9.10 -4.91 -1.46
CA ALA A 61 9.84 -6.07 -0.97
C ALA A 61 11.37 -5.98 -1.19
N ASP A 62 11.79 -5.42 -2.32
CA ASP A 62 13.21 -5.33 -2.70
C ASP A 62 13.89 -4.02 -2.25
N TYR A 63 13.16 -3.15 -1.54
CA TYR A 63 13.72 -1.87 -1.12
C TYR A 63 14.67 -2.06 0.05
N GLN A 64 15.93 -1.64 -0.15
CA GLN A 64 17.00 -1.69 0.86
C GLN A 64 16.87 -0.58 1.91
N ASN A 65 16.21 0.52 1.53
CA ASN A 65 15.99 1.69 2.38
C ASN A 65 14.52 1.79 2.75
N GLU A 66 14.26 2.49 3.86
CA GLU A 66 12.91 2.84 4.25
C GLU A 66 12.30 3.85 3.27
N VAL A 67 11.09 3.58 2.81
CA VAL A 67 10.32 4.45 1.93
C VAL A 67 8.98 4.71 2.59
N PHE A 68 8.62 5.98 2.69
CA PHE A 68 7.31 6.42 3.15
C PHE A 68 6.52 7.03 1.99
N GLY A 69 5.26 6.64 1.87
CA GLY A 69 4.40 7.12 0.80
C GLY A 69 2.93 7.17 1.16
N SER A 70 2.12 7.50 0.17
CA SER A 70 0.68 7.55 0.32
C SER A 70 -0.06 7.15 -0.94
N VAL A 71 -1.22 6.53 -0.75
CA VAL A 71 -2.29 6.40 -1.74
C VAL A 71 -3.26 7.55 -1.53
N PHE A 72 -3.40 8.43 -2.52
CA PHE A 72 -4.29 9.58 -2.50
C PHE A 72 -5.64 9.17 -3.09
N LEU A 73 -6.73 9.56 -2.43
CA LEU A 73 -8.08 9.12 -2.76
C LEU A 73 -9.03 10.31 -2.91
N ASP A 74 -10.00 10.20 -3.82
CA ASP A 74 -11.10 11.14 -3.91
C ASP A 74 -12.19 10.87 -2.84
N SER A 75 -13.26 11.67 -2.84
CA SER A 75 -14.38 11.54 -1.90
C SER A 75 -15.15 10.22 -2.00
N ARG A 76 -14.99 9.47 -3.09
CA ARG A 76 -15.56 8.14 -3.32
C ARG A 76 -14.54 7.02 -3.11
N HIS A 77 -13.41 7.34 -2.48
CA HIS A 77 -12.28 6.44 -2.26
C HIS A 77 -11.70 5.83 -3.55
N ARG A 78 -11.80 6.53 -4.67
CA ARG A 78 -11.11 6.13 -5.90
C ARG A 78 -9.68 6.63 -5.85
N ILE A 79 -8.76 5.82 -6.33
CA ILE A 79 -7.33 6.14 -6.34
C ILE A 79 -7.09 7.29 -7.31
N LEU A 80 -6.52 8.38 -6.80
CA LEU A 80 -6.00 9.49 -7.59
C LEU A 80 -4.55 9.21 -7.99
N ALA A 81 -3.74 8.82 -7.03
CA ALA A 81 -2.34 8.45 -7.24
C ALA A 81 -1.83 7.59 -6.08
N LEU A 82 -0.76 6.83 -6.35
CA LEU A 82 0.13 6.25 -5.34
C LEU A 82 1.49 6.93 -5.50
N ARG A 83 2.04 7.51 -4.43
CA ARG A 83 3.32 8.23 -4.44
C ARG A 83 4.20 7.80 -3.29
N GLU A 84 5.45 7.55 -3.59
CA GLU A 84 6.53 7.50 -2.63
C GLU A 84 6.98 8.95 -2.39
N LEU A 85 6.94 9.39 -1.15
CA LEU A 85 7.11 10.81 -0.79
C LEU A 85 8.46 11.07 -0.13
N PHE A 86 8.94 10.11 0.64
CA PHE A 86 10.20 10.21 1.37
C PHE A 86 10.95 8.89 1.25
N GLN A 87 12.27 9.01 1.15
CA GLN A 87 13.19 7.90 1.17
C GLN A 87 14.20 8.16 2.28
N GLY A 88 14.32 7.22 3.19
CA GLY A 88 15.24 7.30 4.33
C GLY A 88 16.52 6.52 4.13
N THR A 89 17.29 6.48 5.20
CA THR A 89 18.41 5.56 5.38
C THR A 89 17.90 4.26 6.02
N ILE A 90 18.83 3.39 6.45
CA ILE A 90 18.51 2.13 7.15
C ILE A 90 17.74 2.39 8.46
N ASP A 91 17.94 3.56 9.09
CA ASP A 91 17.41 3.92 10.41
C ASP A 91 16.19 4.86 10.39
N GLY A 92 15.60 5.09 9.22
CA GLY A 92 14.35 5.86 9.10
C GLY A 92 14.37 6.97 8.05
N ALA A 93 13.18 7.47 7.73
CA ALA A 93 12.93 8.59 6.82
C ALA A 93 12.46 9.83 7.59
N SER A 94 13.03 10.99 7.27
CA SER A 94 12.53 12.26 7.79
C SER A 94 11.24 12.65 7.06
N ILE A 95 10.08 12.49 7.72
CA ILE A 95 8.78 12.77 7.14
C ILE A 95 8.33 14.18 7.51
N HIS A 96 8.05 15.00 6.50
CA HIS A 96 7.61 16.37 6.66
C HIS A 96 6.11 16.52 6.34
N PRO A 97 5.23 16.79 7.32
CA PRO A 97 3.79 16.95 7.08
C PRO A 97 3.45 17.96 6.01
N ARG A 98 4.24 19.03 5.87
CA ARG A 98 4.05 20.03 4.80
C ARG A 98 4.02 19.40 3.42
N VAL A 99 4.94 18.47 3.13
CA VAL A 99 5.02 17.82 1.80
C VAL A 99 3.79 16.95 1.56
N VAL A 100 3.35 16.19 2.56
CA VAL A 100 2.16 15.34 2.45
C VAL A 100 0.91 16.18 2.20
N VAL A 101 0.74 17.28 2.95
CA VAL A 101 -0.39 18.22 2.78
C VAL A 101 -0.35 18.87 1.39
N GLN A 102 0.82 19.35 0.93
CA GLN A 102 0.96 19.94 -0.40
C GLN A 102 0.58 18.95 -1.51
N GLN A 103 1.01 17.69 -1.39
CA GLN A 103 0.65 16.65 -2.36
C GLN A 103 -0.85 16.34 -2.31
N ALA A 104 -1.46 16.24 -1.14
CA ALA A 104 -2.88 16.00 -0.99
C ALA A 104 -3.71 17.12 -1.65
N LEU A 105 -3.37 18.38 -1.39
CA LEU A 105 -4.06 19.54 -1.96
C LEU A 105 -3.86 19.64 -3.47
N SER A 106 -2.65 19.40 -3.97
CA SER A 106 -2.37 19.46 -5.41
C SER A 106 -3.15 18.42 -6.23
N MET A 107 -3.51 17.30 -5.61
CA MET A 107 -4.30 16.22 -6.21
C MET A 107 -5.81 16.35 -5.90
N ASN A 108 -6.21 17.36 -5.14
CA ASN A 108 -7.58 17.49 -4.64
C ASN A 108 -8.08 16.23 -3.91
N ALA A 109 -7.20 15.63 -3.12
CA ALA A 109 -7.49 14.40 -2.37
C ALA A 109 -8.42 14.69 -1.20
N ALA A 110 -9.38 13.80 -0.97
CA ALA A 110 -10.29 13.84 0.18
C ALA A 110 -9.85 12.88 1.31
N ALA A 111 -9.05 11.88 0.96
CA ALA A 111 -8.51 10.93 1.93
C ALA A 111 -7.18 10.35 1.48
N LEU A 112 -6.43 9.80 2.44
CA LEU A 112 -5.15 9.13 2.23
C LEU A 112 -5.13 7.78 2.94
N VAL A 113 -4.38 6.85 2.33
CA VAL A 113 -3.83 5.67 3.02
C VAL A 113 -2.31 5.82 3.01
N LEU A 114 -1.72 5.90 4.18
CA LEU A 114 -0.27 6.01 4.35
C LEU A 114 0.38 4.62 4.26
N PHE A 115 1.64 4.58 3.86
CA PHE A 115 2.41 3.34 3.92
C PHE A 115 3.90 3.62 4.10
N HIS A 116 4.59 2.69 4.75
CA HIS A 116 6.04 2.60 4.72
C HIS A 116 6.50 1.14 4.85
N ASN A 117 7.73 0.88 4.45
CA ASN A 117 8.33 -0.43 4.60
C ASN A 117 9.38 -0.43 5.72
N HIS A 118 9.52 -1.60 6.37
CA HIS A 118 10.62 -1.91 7.28
C HIS A 118 11.57 -2.91 6.61
N PRO A 119 12.73 -2.47 6.10
CA PRO A 119 13.73 -3.36 5.49
C PRO A 119 14.29 -4.42 6.46
N SER A 120 14.16 -4.19 7.77
CA SER A 120 14.55 -5.14 8.82
C SER A 120 13.79 -6.47 8.77
N GLY A 121 12.66 -6.52 8.07
CA GLY A 121 11.81 -7.72 7.96
C GLY A 121 10.70 -7.80 9.00
N VAL A 122 10.68 -6.93 10.01
CA VAL A 122 9.65 -6.89 11.06
C VAL A 122 8.71 -5.72 10.81
N ALA A 123 7.41 -5.97 10.62
CA ALA A 123 6.41 -4.95 10.34
C ALA A 123 5.80 -4.31 11.60
N GLU A 124 6.36 -4.57 12.79
CA GLU A 124 5.86 -3.96 14.02
C GLU A 124 6.11 -2.45 14.01
N PRO A 125 5.07 -1.61 14.16
CA PRO A 125 5.22 -0.16 14.20
C PRO A 125 6.05 0.30 15.38
N SER A 126 6.92 1.28 15.16
CA SER A 126 7.64 1.96 16.22
C SER A 126 6.80 3.09 16.83
N HIS A 127 7.19 3.58 18.01
CA HIS A 127 6.59 4.79 18.58
C HIS A 127 6.75 6.02 17.67
N ALA A 128 7.81 6.08 16.88
CA ALA A 128 8.02 7.13 15.89
C ALA A 128 6.99 7.05 14.76
N ASP A 129 6.61 5.84 14.32
CA ASP A 129 5.57 5.63 13.31
C ASP A 129 4.19 6.05 13.82
N GLU A 130 3.88 5.74 15.07
CA GLU A 130 2.65 6.19 15.71
C GLU A 130 2.61 7.72 15.82
N ALA A 131 3.70 8.33 16.31
CA ALA A 131 3.81 9.77 16.47
C ALA A 131 3.67 10.53 15.14
N ILE A 132 4.35 10.07 14.09
CA ILE A 132 4.26 10.72 12.77
C ILE A 132 2.87 10.52 12.14
N THR A 133 2.25 9.35 12.31
CA THR A 133 0.88 9.09 11.85
C THR A 133 -0.10 10.05 12.48
N GLN A 134 -0.05 10.23 13.80
CA GLN A 134 -0.92 11.17 14.51
C GLN A 134 -0.65 12.62 14.07
N ARG A 135 0.61 12.98 13.87
CA ARG A 135 0.98 14.33 13.40
C ARG A 135 0.45 14.61 11.99
N LEU A 136 0.52 13.63 11.09
CA LEU A 136 -0.03 13.74 9.74
C LEU A 136 -1.56 13.80 9.75
N LYS A 137 -2.21 12.97 10.56
CA LYS A 137 -3.66 12.99 10.76
C LYS A 137 -4.15 14.38 11.21
N ASN A 138 -3.49 14.97 12.20
CA ASN A 138 -3.83 16.30 12.69
C ASN A 138 -3.62 17.39 11.62
N ALA A 139 -2.50 17.36 10.89
CA ALA A 139 -2.20 18.34 9.85
C ALA A 139 -3.17 18.25 8.66
N LEU A 140 -3.53 17.05 8.24
CA LEU A 140 -4.45 16.80 7.12
C LEU A 140 -5.89 17.13 7.49
N ALA A 141 -6.30 16.93 8.75
CA ALA A 141 -7.63 17.29 9.25
C ALA A 141 -7.90 18.80 9.14
N LEU A 142 -6.87 19.66 9.25
CA LEU A 142 -7.00 21.12 9.11
C LEU A 142 -7.38 21.54 7.67
N VAL A 143 -7.22 20.66 6.71
CA VAL A 143 -7.54 20.89 5.28
C VAL A 143 -8.58 19.89 4.76
N ASP A 144 -9.40 19.33 5.66
CA ASP A 144 -10.48 18.40 5.39
C ASP A 144 -10.07 17.10 4.64
N VAL A 145 -8.82 16.66 4.84
CA VAL A 145 -8.29 15.42 4.27
C VAL A 145 -8.16 14.37 5.36
N ARG A 146 -8.78 13.20 5.18
CA ARG A 146 -8.80 12.12 6.17
C ARG A 146 -7.67 11.12 5.95
N VAL A 147 -7.03 10.67 7.01
CA VAL A 147 -6.17 9.49 7.00
C VAL A 147 -7.05 8.28 7.32
N LEU A 148 -7.17 7.33 6.37
CA LEU A 148 -8.02 6.14 6.53
C LEU A 148 -7.27 4.98 7.16
N ASP A 149 -5.99 4.83 6.83
CA ASP A 149 -5.13 3.78 7.37
C ASP A 149 -3.65 4.16 7.22
N HIS A 150 -2.79 3.42 7.90
CA HIS A 150 -1.36 3.42 7.71
C HIS A 150 -0.85 1.96 7.71
N PHE A 151 -0.30 1.51 6.59
CA PHE A 151 0.28 0.20 6.45
C PHE A 151 1.79 0.24 6.68
N VAL A 152 2.25 -0.54 7.64
CA VAL A 152 3.66 -0.90 7.76
C VAL A 152 3.86 -2.24 7.09
N VAL A 153 4.77 -2.33 6.14
CA VAL A 153 5.00 -3.56 5.38
C VAL A 153 6.45 -4.02 5.49
N SER A 154 6.64 -5.33 5.53
CA SER A 154 7.95 -5.99 5.43
C SER A 154 7.87 -7.13 4.41
N ALA A 155 8.96 -7.83 4.17
CA ALA A 155 8.99 -8.96 3.24
C ALA A 155 7.98 -10.07 3.60
N GLY A 156 7.80 -10.36 4.89
CA GLY A 156 6.93 -11.44 5.39
C GLY A 156 5.59 -10.98 5.94
N GLU A 157 5.52 -9.73 6.42
CA GLU A 157 4.41 -9.26 7.26
C GLU A 157 3.88 -7.90 6.81
N SER A 158 2.71 -7.56 7.32
CA SER A 158 2.17 -6.20 7.24
C SER A 158 1.23 -5.92 8.39
N VAL A 159 1.24 -4.68 8.86
CA VAL A 159 0.38 -4.19 9.93
C VAL A 159 -0.45 -3.03 9.43
N SER A 160 -1.73 -3.01 9.81
CA SER A 160 -2.66 -1.90 9.59
C SER A 160 -2.87 -1.16 10.91
N PHE A 161 -2.71 0.13 10.91
CA PHE A 161 -2.99 0.98 12.07
C PHE A 161 -4.49 1.06 12.36
N ALA A 162 -5.32 1.07 11.31
CA ALA A 162 -6.78 1.08 11.48
C ALA A 162 -7.26 -0.21 12.19
N GLU A 163 -6.74 -1.38 11.81
CA GLU A 163 -7.06 -2.66 12.47
C GLU A 163 -6.62 -2.69 13.95
N ARG A 164 -5.60 -1.90 14.30
CA ARG A 164 -5.10 -1.76 15.68
C ARG A 164 -5.73 -0.61 16.47
N GLY A 165 -6.59 0.18 15.84
CA GLY A 165 -7.22 1.36 16.48
C GLY A 165 -6.26 2.54 16.70
N LEU A 166 -5.20 2.64 15.89
CA LEU A 166 -4.16 3.69 15.97
C LEU A 166 -4.40 4.86 15.01
N VAL A 167 -5.45 4.77 14.15
CA VAL A 167 -5.88 5.83 13.22
C VAL A 167 -7.26 6.33 13.54
#